data_0238132fbddd35bbd08a914c26e6ddf8
#
_entry.id   0238132fbddd35bbd08a914c26e6ddf8
#
_cell.length_a   1.000
_cell.length_b   1.000
_cell.length_c   1.000
_cell.angle_alpha   90.00
_cell.angle_beta   90.00
_cell.angle_gamma   90.00
#
_symmetry.space_group_name_H-M   'P 1'
#
loop_
_entity.id
_entity.type
_entity.pdbx_description
1 polymer ?
#
loop_
_entity_poly.entity_id
_entity_poly.type
_entity_poly.pdbx_seq_one_letter_code
_entity_poly.pdbx_strand_id
1 'polypeptide(L)'
;MQVACPAISDDAFLSSVLGHIDCQAQTLGASGYQAMAAGGSASSLILGGVLTIFIAIFGYRLILGDTPDWRSGILTVVKLGVVLVLATSWPAFRTLAYDVALKGPAELAGAIGGASGLPGAGGGLIARLQIVDDEIAELTVIGTGRPPNTDLITGPTTQPLTPEQQAQERRRLQDLASHARWDPAHDLSLLGSARTIFLSGTIAAFASVRLIAGLLLALGPLFAIFLMFSGTRGLFEGWVRGLAGAALGALGTAIVLGVELALIEPWLAAVMQLRHQEIATPAVPVELLALSVIFAVTLIAVLVAIARVAQGFRFPDSWTQIRDRMVGGLAPATPLLAGPHMAEPLIDDRRSRAIAIADAVAATQRRESHGAQPAPASLGRAVISPTNTREIAVAAAVPLGQSFRRRTRGRVSAGATRRDSNR
;
A
#
# COMPACT_ATOMS: atom_id res chain seq x y z
N MET A 1 -5.43 25.74 -23.80
CA MET A 1 -5.22 26.67 -22.66
C MET A 1 -4.38 25.93 -21.63
N GLN A 2 -3.14 26.39 -21.39
CA GLN A 2 -2.35 25.86 -20.29
C GLN A 2 -2.95 26.41 -18.98
N VAL A 3 -3.43 25.53 -18.12
CA VAL A 3 -3.87 25.91 -16.77
C VAL A 3 -2.62 26.26 -15.99
N ALA A 4 -2.45 27.54 -15.64
CA ALA A 4 -1.35 27.94 -14.77
C ALA A 4 -1.60 27.37 -13.36
N CYS A 5 -0.65 26.61 -12.84
CA CYS A 5 -0.73 26.10 -11.48
C CYS A 5 -0.49 27.24 -10.45
N PRO A 6 -1.09 27.16 -9.25
CA PRO A 6 -0.94 28.17 -8.21
C PRO A 6 0.55 28.38 -7.88
N ALA A 7 0.92 29.64 -7.65
CA ALA A 7 2.28 29.98 -7.23
C ALA A 7 2.53 29.47 -5.79
N ILE A 8 3.80 29.15 -5.49
CA ILE A 8 4.20 28.79 -4.14
C ILE A 8 4.31 30.10 -3.34
N SER A 9 3.70 30.14 -2.16
CA SER A 9 3.72 31.29 -1.24
C SER A 9 4.45 30.94 0.05
N ASP A 10 5.19 31.90 0.59
CA ASP A 10 5.93 31.70 1.84
C ASP A 10 4.99 31.63 3.06
N ASP A 11 3.87 32.36 3.02
CA ASP A 11 2.90 32.41 4.14
C ASP A 11 2.14 31.08 4.33
N ALA A 12 2.02 30.29 3.27
CA ALA A 12 1.32 28.99 3.30
C ALA A 12 2.14 27.97 2.51
N PHE A 13 3.39 27.78 2.90
CA PHE A 13 4.38 27.03 2.13
C PHE A 13 3.94 25.60 1.87
N LEU A 14 3.57 24.84 2.89
CA LEU A 14 3.20 23.43 2.74
C LEU A 14 1.98 23.25 1.83
N SER A 15 0.91 24.00 2.09
CA SER A 15 -0.33 23.89 1.32
C SER A 15 -0.15 24.36 -0.14
N SER A 16 0.64 25.42 -0.37
CA SER A 16 0.92 25.91 -1.73
C SER A 16 1.78 24.94 -2.54
N VAL A 17 2.80 24.31 -1.91
CA VAL A 17 3.63 23.28 -2.55
C VAL A 17 2.80 22.05 -2.88
N LEU A 18 1.99 21.54 -1.95
CA LEU A 18 1.13 20.37 -2.20
C LEU A 18 0.10 20.66 -3.29
N GLY A 19 -0.51 21.85 -3.28
CA GLY A 19 -1.45 22.29 -4.32
C GLY A 19 -0.77 22.43 -5.69
N HIS A 20 0.45 22.96 -5.74
CA HIS A 20 1.25 23.05 -6.95
C HIS A 20 1.59 21.66 -7.52
N ILE A 21 2.04 20.74 -6.68
CA ILE A 21 2.33 19.35 -7.08
C ILE A 21 1.09 18.65 -7.62
N ASP A 22 -0.05 18.79 -6.95
CA ASP A 22 -1.30 18.20 -7.41
C ASP A 22 -1.74 18.74 -8.77
N CYS A 23 -1.67 20.05 -8.96
CA CYS A 23 -1.93 20.71 -10.25
C CYS A 23 -0.97 20.22 -11.34
N GLN A 24 0.33 20.12 -11.04
CA GLN A 24 1.32 19.62 -12.01
C GLN A 24 1.08 18.15 -12.37
N ALA A 25 0.72 17.31 -11.42
CA ALA A 25 0.39 15.90 -11.67
C ALA A 25 -0.85 15.76 -12.56
N GLN A 26 -1.88 16.58 -12.30
CA GLN A 26 -3.10 16.62 -13.10
C GLN A 26 -2.85 17.12 -14.52
N THR A 27 -2.10 18.22 -14.67
CA THR A 27 -1.72 18.76 -15.98
C THR A 27 -0.82 17.81 -16.75
N LEU A 28 0.16 17.18 -16.09
CA LEU A 28 1.02 16.17 -16.70
C LEU A 28 0.19 14.99 -17.25
N GLY A 29 -0.74 14.47 -16.46
CA GLY A 29 -1.61 13.37 -16.86
C GLY A 29 -2.54 13.74 -18.02
N ALA A 30 -3.23 14.87 -17.94
CA ALA A 30 -4.20 15.28 -18.93
C ALA A 30 -3.53 15.77 -20.23
N SER A 31 -2.59 16.72 -20.13
CA SER A 31 -1.90 17.30 -21.29
C SER A 31 -0.97 16.29 -21.94
N GLY A 32 -0.27 15.48 -21.14
CA GLY A 32 0.60 14.42 -21.64
C GLY A 32 -0.19 13.37 -22.44
N TYR A 33 -1.33 12.91 -21.92
CA TYR A 33 -2.22 12.01 -22.65
C TYR A 33 -2.67 12.65 -23.97
N GLN A 34 -3.17 13.90 -23.93
CA GLN A 34 -3.67 14.59 -25.12
C GLN A 34 -2.57 14.80 -26.17
N ALA A 35 -1.36 15.16 -25.75
CA ALA A 35 -0.21 15.29 -26.63
C ALA A 35 0.16 13.96 -27.30
N MET A 36 0.09 12.87 -26.56
CA MET A 36 0.36 11.53 -27.12
C MET A 36 -0.81 11.01 -27.98
N ALA A 37 -2.05 11.31 -27.64
CA ALA A 37 -3.23 10.92 -28.42
C ALA A 37 -3.45 11.79 -29.67
N ALA A 38 -2.76 12.91 -29.78
CA ALA A 38 -2.90 13.84 -30.92
C ALA A 38 -2.52 13.17 -32.24
N GLY A 39 -3.24 13.54 -33.33
CA GLY A 39 -2.91 13.08 -34.66
C GLY A 39 -1.51 13.56 -35.08
N GLY A 40 -0.69 12.66 -35.62
CA GLY A 40 0.70 12.92 -35.99
C GLY A 40 1.72 12.80 -34.86
N SER A 41 1.29 12.51 -33.64
CA SER A 41 2.20 12.16 -32.53
C SER A 41 2.91 10.83 -32.78
N ALA A 42 4.06 10.62 -32.11
CA ALA A 42 4.80 9.35 -32.21
C ALA A 42 3.91 8.15 -31.83
N SER A 43 3.08 8.29 -30.81
CA SER A 43 2.15 7.21 -30.38
C SER A 43 1.04 6.95 -31.39
N SER A 44 0.51 7.99 -32.07
CA SER A 44 -0.48 7.80 -33.12
C SER A 44 0.10 7.11 -34.36
N LEU A 45 1.35 7.41 -34.71
CA LEU A 45 2.09 6.72 -35.79
C LEU A 45 2.37 5.24 -35.41
N ILE A 46 2.81 4.98 -34.18
CA ILE A 46 3.01 3.63 -33.67
C ILE A 46 1.67 2.87 -33.66
N LEU A 47 0.59 3.48 -33.19
CA LEU A 47 -0.74 2.85 -33.17
C LEU A 47 -1.19 2.47 -34.58
N GLY A 48 -1.03 3.36 -35.57
CA GLY A 48 -1.35 3.11 -36.96
C GLY A 48 -0.54 1.94 -37.54
N GLY A 49 0.78 1.96 -37.32
CA GLY A 49 1.68 0.89 -37.75
C GLY A 49 1.36 -0.46 -37.11
N VAL A 50 1.16 -0.47 -35.80
CA VAL A 50 0.77 -1.67 -35.03
C VAL A 50 -0.57 -2.22 -35.47
N LEU A 51 -1.55 -1.35 -35.72
CA LEU A 51 -2.88 -1.75 -36.25
C LEU A 51 -2.75 -2.38 -37.62
N THR A 52 -1.96 -1.78 -38.52
CA THR A 52 -1.71 -2.32 -39.86
C THR A 52 -1.05 -3.71 -39.80
N ILE A 53 -0.02 -3.87 -38.98
CA ILE A 53 0.64 -5.17 -38.77
C ILE A 53 -0.35 -6.20 -38.17
N PHE A 54 -1.17 -5.77 -37.20
CA PHE A 54 -2.17 -6.65 -36.58
C PHE A 54 -3.19 -7.15 -37.61
N ILE A 55 -3.72 -6.25 -38.46
CA ILE A 55 -4.67 -6.61 -39.53
C ILE A 55 -3.99 -7.52 -40.54
N ALA A 56 -2.74 -7.24 -40.94
CA ALA A 56 -1.99 -8.05 -41.86
C ALA A 56 -1.76 -9.49 -41.32
N ILE A 57 -1.36 -9.62 -40.06
CA ILE A 57 -1.20 -10.94 -39.41
C ILE A 57 -2.55 -11.68 -39.32
N PHE A 58 -3.61 -10.97 -38.99
CA PHE A 58 -4.94 -11.55 -38.89
C PHE A 58 -5.42 -12.04 -40.26
N GLY A 59 -5.26 -11.22 -41.31
CA GLY A 59 -5.60 -11.59 -42.69
C GLY A 59 -4.76 -12.78 -43.19
N TYR A 60 -3.45 -12.79 -42.88
CA TYR A 60 -2.54 -13.89 -43.23
C TYR A 60 -2.99 -15.25 -42.61
N ARG A 61 -3.40 -15.24 -41.32
CA ARG A 61 -3.96 -16.43 -40.67
C ARG A 61 -5.20 -16.94 -41.33
N LEU A 62 -6.10 -16.03 -41.76
CA LEU A 62 -7.32 -16.42 -42.50
C LEU A 62 -7.00 -17.10 -43.82
N ILE A 63 -5.99 -16.61 -44.55
CA ILE A 63 -5.54 -17.19 -45.84
C ILE A 63 -4.94 -18.58 -45.64
N LEU A 64 -4.24 -18.80 -44.51
CA LEU A 64 -3.66 -20.12 -44.17
C LEU A 64 -4.71 -21.14 -43.67
N GLY A 65 -6.00 -20.75 -43.62
CA GLY A 65 -7.09 -21.66 -43.20
C GLY A 65 -7.25 -21.74 -41.67
N ASP A 66 -6.48 -20.94 -40.90
CA ASP A 66 -6.67 -20.81 -39.47
C ASP A 66 -7.83 -19.85 -39.16
N THR A 67 -9.06 -20.36 -39.46
CA THR A 67 -10.28 -19.57 -39.23
C THR A 67 -10.57 -19.50 -37.73
N PRO A 68 -10.44 -18.30 -37.13
CA PRO A 68 -10.75 -18.14 -35.73
C PRO A 68 -12.21 -18.47 -35.48
N ASP A 69 -12.50 -19.21 -34.42
CA ASP A 69 -13.87 -19.37 -33.92
C ASP A 69 -14.55 -17.99 -33.86
N TRP A 70 -15.83 -17.92 -34.28
CA TRP A 70 -16.57 -16.67 -34.33
C TRP A 70 -16.49 -15.89 -33.00
N ARG A 71 -16.40 -16.60 -31.87
CA ARG A 71 -16.22 -16.03 -30.54
C ARG A 71 -14.84 -15.39 -30.37
N SER A 72 -13.78 -16.03 -30.85
CA SER A 72 -12.43 -15.46 -30.81
C SER A 72 -12.32 -14.24 -31.72
N GLY A 73 -13.02 -14.23 -32.84
CA GLY A 73 -13.13 -13.07 -33.71
C GLY A 73 -13.80 -11.88 -33.02
N ILE A 74 -14.94 -12.07 -32.38
CA ILE A 74 -15.62 -11.00 -31.61
C ILE A 74 -14.74 -10.47 -30.51
N LEU A 75 -14.10 -11.33 -29.72
CA LEU A 75 -13.20 -10.90 -28.64
C LEU A 75 -12.01 -10.09 -29.17
N THR A 76 -11.50 -10.43 -30.36
CA THR A 76 -10.44 -9.69 -31.03
C THR A 76 -10.90 -8.29 -31.43
N VAL A 77 -12.11 -8.18 -32.01
CA VAL A 77 -12.71 -6.88 -32.37
C VAL A 77 -12.99 -6.03 -31.13
N VAL A 78 -13.58 -6.61 -30.07
CA VAL A 78 -13.81 -5.91 -28.80
C VAL A 78 -12.49 -5.40 -28.22
N LYS A 79 -11.46 -6.24 -28.19
CA LYS A 79 -10.13 -5.86 -27.73
C LYS A 79 -9.56 -4.70 -28.52
N LEU A 80 -9.68 -4.75 -29.84
CA LEU A 80 -9.26 -3.65 -30.73
C LEU A 80 -10.02 -2.36 -30.43
N GLY A 81 -11.35 -2.46 -30.26
CA GLY A 81 -12.20 -1.32 -29.89
C GLY A 81 -11.78 -0.70 -28.55
N VAL A 82 -11.49 -1.53 -27.52
CA VAL A 82 -11.01 -1.06 -26.23
C VAL A 82 -9.67 -0.33 -26.38
N VAL A 83 -8.72 -0.87 -27.15
CA VAL A 83 -7.41 -0.24 -27.37
C VAL A 83 -7.58 1.11 -28.06
N LEU A 84 -8.41 1.17 -29.12
CA LEU A 84 -8.65 2.43 -29.84
C LEU A 84 -9.31 3.48 -28.92
N VAL A 85 -10.33 3.09 -28.16
CA VAL A 85 -11.01 4.00 -27.21
C VAL A 85 -10.04 4.52 -26.15
N LEU A 86 -9.24 3.64 -25.55
CA LEU A 86 -8.26 4.04 -24.52
C LEU A 86 -7.10 4.86 -25.10
N ALA A 87 -6.70 4.65 -26.35
CA ALA A 87 -5.58 5.36 -26.98
C ALA A 87 -5.98 6.70 -27.61
N THR A 88 -7.24 6.90 -28.03
CA THR A 88 -7.65 8.08 -28.80
C THR A 88 -8.77 8.90 -28.15
N SER A 89 -9.56 8.31 -27.23
CA SER A 89 -10.72 8.98 -26.64
C SER A 89 -10.40 9.50 -25.24
N TRP A 90 -10.10 10.79 -25.13
CA TRP A 90 -9.89 11.46 -23.84
C TRP A 90 -11.10 11.31 -22.87
N PRO A 91 -12.37 11.49 -23.29
CA PRO A 91 -13.49 11.36 -22.37
C PRO A 91 -13.58 9.97 -21.72
N ALA A 92 -13.38 8.92 -22.50
CA ALA A 92 -13.40 7.55 -22.01
C ALA A 92 -12.21 7.27 -21.07
N PHE A 93 -11.01 7.70 -21.46
CA PHE A 93 -9.81 7.54 -20.63
C PHE A 93 -9.92 8.32 -19.33
N ARG A 94 -10.48 9.55 -19.37
CA ARG A 94 -10.68 10.38 -18.20
C ARG A 94 -11.55 9.68 -17.15
N THR A 95 -12.69 9.14 -17.52
CA THR A 95 -13.61 8.50 -16.58
C THR A 95 -13.08 7.16 -16.06
N LEU A 96 -12.42 6.35 -16.92
CA LEU A 96 -11.99 5.01 -16.58
C LEU A 96 -10.65 4.96 -15.84
N ALA A 97 -9.73 5.85 -16.14
CA ALA A 97 -8.38 5.81 -15.60
C ALA A 97 -8.03 7.08 -14.80
N TYR A 98 -8.23 8.25 -15.38
CA TYR A 98 -7.76 9.51 -14.80
C TYR A 98 -8.52 9.87 -13.51
N ASP A 99 -9.86 9.94 -13.55
CA ASP A 99 -10.66 10.31 -12.38
C ASP A 99 -10.55 9.23 -11.28
N VAL A 100 -10.51 7.94 -11.65
CA VAL A 100 -10.32 6.84 -10.70
C VAL A 100 -8.95 6.89 -10.03
N ALA A 101 -7.88 7.18 -10.76
CA ALA A 101 -6.52 7.20 -10.19
C ALA A 101 -6.24 8.43 -9.33
N LEU A 102 -6.77 9.61 -9.71
CA LEU A 102 -6.45 10.87 -9.04
C LEU A 102 -7.49 11.30 -8.00
N LYS A 103 -8.79 11.03 -8.23
CA LYS A 103 -9.88 11.43 -7.31
C LYS A 103 -10.33 10.30 -6.40
N GLY A 104 -10.38 9.06 -6.92
CA GLY A 104 -10.83 7.89 -6.17
C GLY A 104 -10.13 7.70 -4.81
N PRO A 105 -8.79 7.85 -4.70
CA PRO A 105 -8.10 7.73 -3.42
C PRO A 105 -8.58 8.74 -2.36
N ALA A 106 -8.86 9.99 -2.76
CA ALA A 106 -9.34 11.02 -1.85
C ALA A 106 -10.75 10.73 -1.34
N GLU A 107 -11.65 10.26 -2.23
CA GLU A 107 -13.00 9.85 -1.87
C GLU A 107 -13.00 8.66 -0.91
N LEU A 108 -12.16 7.64 -1.19
CA LEU A 108 -12.00 6.48 -0.33
C LEU A 108 -11.37 6.85 1.02
N ALA A 109 -10.37 7.75 1.02
CA ALA A 109 -9.76 8.24 2.25
C ALA A 109 -10.79 9.00 3.11
N GLY A 110 -11.63 9.81 2.45
CA GLY A 110 -12.73 10.51 3.10
C GLY A 110 -13.76 9.56 3.74
N ALA A 111 -14.14 8.51 3.02
CA ALA A 111 -15.09 7.51 3.51
C ALA A 111 -14.53 6.70 4.71
N ILE A 112 -13.29 6.22 4.59
CA ILE A 112 -12.63 5.43 5.65
C ILE A 112 -12.30 6.31 6.86
N GLY A 113 -11.68 7.46 6.61
CA GLY A 113 -11.26 8.40 7.65
C GLY A 113 -12.45 9.03 8.36
N GLY A 114 -13.53 9.35 7.64
CA GLY A 114 -14.78 9.87 8.22
C GLY A 114 -15.43 8.88 9.19
N ALA A 115 -15.47 7.59 8.82
CA ALA A 115 -15.96 6.53 9.70
C ALA A 115 -15.08 6.33 10.94
N SER A 116 -13.78 6.62 10.83
CA SER A 116 -12.78 6.49 11.92
C SER A 116 -12.61 7.79 12.74
N GLY A 117 -13.28 8.88 12.37
CA GLY A 117 -13.13 10.19 13.03
C GLY A 117 -11.77 10.86 12.79
N LEU A 118 -11.06 10.49 11.71
CA LEU A 118 -9.74 11.07 11.42
C LEU A 118 -9.86 12.55 11.00
N PRO A 119 -8.98 13.42 11.49
CA PRO A 119 -8.88 14.80 11.05
C PRO A 119 -8.65 14.90 9.54
N GLY A 120 -9.36 15.86 8.90
CA GLY A 120 -9.21 16.08 7.44
C GLY A 120 -9.94 15.09 6.54
N ALA A 121 -10.61 14.06 7.07
CA ALA A 121 -11.34 13.07 6.27
C ALA A 121 -12.49 13.68 5.46
N GLY A 122 -13.15 14.72 5.95
CA GLY A 122 -14.21 15.47 5.24
C GLY A 122 -13.70 16.47 4.20
N GLY A 123 -12.42 16.41 3.82
CA GLY A 123 -11.71 17.43 3.07
C GLY A 123 -10.91 18.35 4.01
N GLY A 124 -9.97 19.10 3.47
CA GLY A 124 -9.16 20.04 4.27
C GLY A 124 -7.92 19.42 4.93
N LEU A 125 -7.55 18.19 4.61
CA LEU A 125 -6.30 17.57 5.10
C LEU A 125 -5.09 18.49 4.90
N ILE A 126 -4.95 19.06 3.70
CA ILE A 126 -3.85 19.98 3.35
C ILE A 126 -3.89 21.25 4.21
N ALA A 127 -5.07 21.81 4.43
CA ALA A 127 -5.21 23.00 5.27
C ALA A 127 -4.85 22.73 6.74
N ARG A 128 -5.21 21.56 7.26
CA ARG A 128 -4.84 21.15 8.63
C ARG A 128 -3.34 20.89 8.77
N LEU A 129 -2.71 20.26 7.77
CA LEU A 129 -1.25 20.10 7.75
C LEU A 129 -0.53 21.45 7.75
N GLN A 130 -1.10 22.47 7.05
CA GLN A 130 -0.56 23.82 7.10
C GLN A 130 -0.66 24.43 8.49
N ILE A 131 -1.80 24.27 9.17
CA ILE A 131 -1.95 24.76 10.56
C ILE A 131 -0.90 24.16 11.49
N VAL A 132 -0.64 22.86 11.37
CA VAL A 132 0.41 22.20 12.17
C VAL A 132 1.80 22.74 11.83
N ASP A 133 2.10 22.99 10.55
CA ASP A 133 3.38 23.61 10.15
C ASP A 133 3.53 25.02 10.73
N ASP A 134 2.46 25.81 10.71
CA ASP A 134 2.44 27.18 11.26
C ASP A 134 2.65 27.16 12.79
N GLU A 135 2.01 26.26 13.51
CA GLU A 135 2.19 26.08 14.95
C GLU A 135 3.61 25.61 15.30
N ILE A 136 4.21 24.72 14.51
CA ILE A 136 5.62 24.29 14.69
C ILE A 136 6.55 25.48 14.41
N ALA A 137 6.25 26.30 13.40
CA ALA A 137 7.03 27.50 13.11
C ALA A 137 6.94 28.50 14.26
N GLU A 138 5.73 28.75 14.79
CA GLU A 138 5.51 29.62 15.96
C GLU A 138 6.27 29.09 17.18
N LEU A 139 6.21 27.79 17.46
CA LEU A 139 6.94 27.15 18.55
C LEU A 139 8.46 27.35 18.41
N THR A 140 8.97 27.36 17.17
CA THR A 140 10.39 27.62 16.90
C THR A 140 10.77 29.06 17.25
N VAL A 141 9.86 30.02 17.08
CA VAL A 141 10.07 31.43 17.43
C VAL A 141 9.96 31.65 18.95
N ILE A 142 8.93 31.11 19.59
CA ILE A 142 8.67 31.24 21.03
C ILE A 142 9.72 30.45 21.85
N GLY A 143 10.24 29.37 21.29
CA GLY A 143 11.19 28.48 21.95
C GLY A 143 10.61 27.70 23.13
N THR A 144 11.44 26.93 23.80
CA THR A 144 11.04 26.05 24.93
C THR A 144 10.74 26.77 26.23
N GLY A 145 11.01 28.08 26.32
CA GLY A 145 10.83 28.88 27.53
C GLY A 145 11.79 28.54 28.67
N ARG A 146 12.79 27.75 28.40
CA ARG A 146 13.84 27.47 29.35
C ARG A 146 14.65 28.73 29.56
N PRO A 147 14.83 29.23 30.79
CA PRO A 147 15.62 30.44 31.00
C PRO A 147 17.05 30.19 30.51
N PRO A 148 17.66 31.15 29.79
CA PRO A 148 19.07 31.07 29.50
C PRO A 148 19.80 30.95 30.84
N ASN A 149 20.87 30.15 30.91
CA ASN A 149 21.69 29.98 32.13
C ASN A 149 22.32 31.32 32.55
N THR A 150 21.47 32.24 32.99
CA THR A 150 21.90 33.58 33.48
C THR A 150 22.69 33.48 34.79
N ASP A 151 22.55 32.32 35.48
CA ASP A 151 23.29 32.09 36.74
C ASP A 151 24.81 31.97 36.56
N LEU A 152 25.30 31.80 35.32
CA LEU A 152 26.74 31.84 35.02
C LEU A 152 27.29 33.28 34.77
N ILE A 153 26.41 34.27 34.66
CA ILE A 153 26.78 35.67 34.34
C ILE A 153 26.76 36.54 35.59
N THR A 154 26.27 36.05 36.72
CA THR A 154 26.42 36.75 37.99
C THR A 154 27.89 36.66 38.37
N GLY A 155 28.59 37.74 38.05
CA GLY A 155 30.02 37.89 38.31
C GLY A 155 30.37 37.60 39.78
N PRO A 156 31.64 37.33 40.07
CA PRO A 156 32.07 36.91 41.39
C PRO A 156 31.63 37.94 42.41
N THR A 157 30.74 37.50 43.31
CA THR A 157 30.45 38.27 44.52
C THR A 157 31.78 38.53 45.23
N THR A 158 32.18 39.77 45.30
CA THR A 158 33.47 40.25 45.89
C THR A 158 33.55 40.05 47.39
N GLN A 159 32.68 39.26 48.00
CA GLN A 159 32.79 38.92 49.41
C GLN A 159 33.46 37.55 49.58
N PRO A 160 34.47 37.48 50.48
CA PRO A 160 35.14 36.20 50.76
C PRO A 160 34.17 35.20 51.41
N LEU A 161 33.85 34.17 50.68
CA LEU A 161 32.97 33.08 51.11
C LEU A 161 33.67 32.26 52.19
N THR A 162 32.97 31.87 53.24
CA THR A 162 33.47 30.93 54.25
C THR A 162 33.71 29.53 53.60
N PRO A 163 34.61 28.71 54.19
CA PRO A 163 34.93 27.38 53.63
C PRO A 163 33.71 26.48 53.38
N GLU A 164 32.68 26.58 54.22
CA GLU A 164 31.44 25.85 54.10
C GLU A 164 30.59 26.34 52.90
N GLN A 165 30.55 27.68 52.74
CA GLN A 165 29.88 28.30 51.58
C GLN A 165 30.61 27.97 50.28
N GLN A 166 31.93 27.90 50.28
CA GLN A 166 32.70 27.45 49.11
C GLN A 166 32.43 25.96 48.75
N ALA A 167 32.29 25.11 49.77
CA ALA A 167 31.94 23.70 49.52
C ALA A 167 30.52 23.55 48.98
N GLN A 168 29.57 24.33 49.46
CA GLN A 168 28.19 24.35 48.99
C GLN A 168 28.10 24.93 47.59
N GLU A 169 28.83 25.97 47.27
CA GLU A 169 28.92 26.58 45.94
C GLU A 169 29.58 25.62 44.94
N ARG A 170 30.62 24.86 45.32
CA ARG A 170 31.21 23.81 44.49
C ARG A 170 30.23 22.68 44.18
N ARG A 171 29.42 22.26 45.16
CA ARG A 171 28.37 21.26 44.94
C ARG A 171 27.30 21.80 44.03
N ARG A 172 26.85 23.04 44.22
CA ARG A 172 25.89 23.73 43.35
C ARG A 172 26.43 23.90 41.93
N LEU A 173 27.70 24.27 41.76
CA LEU A 173 28.34 24.35 40.45
C LEU A 173 28.55 22.99 39.79
N GLN A 174 28.79 21.91 40.56
CA GLN A 174 28.83 20.55 40.05
C GLN A 174 27.44 20.05 39.64
N ASP A 175 26.41 20.36 40.41
CA ASP A 175 25.01 20.06 40.06
C ASP A 175 24.59 20.87 38.82
N LEU A 176 24.89 22.14 38.78
CA LEU A 176 24.66 22.99 37.60
C LEU A 176 25.46 22.49 36.40
N ALA A 177 26.70 22.06 36.54
CA ALA A 177 27.52 21.51 35.47
C ALA A 177 26.98 20.14 34.95
N SER A 178 26.38 19.33 35.84
CA SER A 178 25.71 18.09 35.42
C SER A 178 24.40 18.35 34.64
N HIS A 179 23.73 19.47 34.94
CA HIS A 179 22.52 19.93 34.25
C HIS A 179 22.82 20.97 33.13
N ALA A 180 24.01 21.53 33.06
CA ALA A 180 24.41 22.64 32.22
C ALA A 180 24.93 22.28 30.82
N ARG A 181 24.58 21.12 30.30
CA ARG A 181 24.77 20.81 28.86
C ARG A 181 23.60 21.22 27.98
N TRP A 182 22.76 22.13 28.47
CA TRP A 182 21.71 22.67 27.66
C TRP A 182 22.16 23.94 26.94
N ASP A 183 22.18 23.85 25.62
CA ASP A 183 22.44 24.96 24.71
C ASP A 183 21.11 25.36 24.06
N PRO A 184 20.64 26.62 24.19
CA PRO A 184 19.44 27.11 23.50
C PRO A 184 19.49 26.89 21.98
N ALA A 185 20.70 27.03 21.40
CA ALA A 185 20.91 26.78 19.98
C ALA A 185 20.61 25.32 19.60
N HIS A 186 20.84 24.38 20.51
CA HIS A 186 20.54 22.97 20.28
C HIS A 186 19.03 22.71 20.22
N ASP A 187 18.25 23.31 21.11
CA ASP A 187 16.78 23.18 21.09
C ASP A 187 16.17 23.75 19.79
N LEU A 188 16.65 24.93 19.37
CA LEU A 188 16.25 25.55 18.12
C LEU A 188 16.61 24.69 16.91
N SER A 189 17.80 24.07 16.92
CA SER A 189 18.22 23.17 15.84
C SER A 189 17.39 21.90 15.78
N LEU A 190 16.95 21.35 16.93
CA LEU A 190 16.06 20.20 17.00
C LEU A 190 14.67 20.53 16.48
N LEU A 191 14.09 21.68 16.88
CA LEU A 191 12.80 22.13 16.38
C LEU A 191 12.83 22.37 14.87
N GLY A 192 13.87 23.04 14.36
CA GLY A 192 14.07 23.27 12.94
C GLY A 192 14.25 21.97 12.14
N SER A 193 14.98 20.99 12.70
CA SER A 193 15.13 19.67 12.07
C SER A 193 13.83 18.87 12.10
N ALA A 194 13.06 18.93 13.19
CA ALA A 194 11.76 18.29 13.28
C ALA A 194 10.79 18.83 12.21
N ARG A 195 10.69 20.17 12.07
CA ARG A 195 9.91 20.82 11.02
C ARG A 195 10.39 20.40 9.62
N THR A 196 11.69 20.37 9.38
CA THR A 196 12.25 19.97 8.09
C THR A 196 11.89 18.51 7.74
N ILE A 197 11.94 17.60 8.72
CA ILE A 197 11.57 16.19 8.52
C ILE A 197 10.06 16.07 8.27
N PHE A 198 9.23 16.77 9.04
CA PHE A 198 7.78 16.81 8.84
C PHE A 198 7.41 17.29 7.43
N LEU A 199 7.94 18.44 7.00
CA LEU A 199 7.70 19.00 5.68
C LEU A 199 8.21 18.08 4.57
N SER A 200 9.47 17.62 4.66
CA SER A 200 10.06 16.77 3.62
C SER A 200 9.37 15.42 3.52
N GLY A 201 9.00 14.80 4.64
CA GLY A 201 8.26 13.54 4.68
C GLY A 201 6.89 13.65 4.01
N THR A 202 6.12 14.67 4.41
CA THR A 202 4.78 14.95 3.86
C THR A 202 4.83 15.27 2.37
N ILE A 203 5.70 16.21 1.96
CA ILE A 203 5.83 16.63 0.55
C ILE A 203 6.33 15.46 -0.30
N ALA A 204 7.35 14.71 0.14
CA ALA A 204 7.90 13.61 -0.64
C ALA A 204 6.89 12.47 -0.81
N ALA A 205 6.15 12.11 0.24
CA ALA A 205 5.12 11.08 0.17
C ALA A 205 4.00 11.48 -0.80
N PHE A 206 3.48 12.70 -0.67
CA PHE A 206 2.43 13.21 -1.55
C PHE A 206 2.90 13.35 -2.99
N ALA A 207 4.06 13.98 -3.20
CA ALA A 207 4.64 14.18 -4.53
C ALA A 207 4.89 12.88 -5.26
N SER A 208 5.46 11.88 -4.59
CA SER A 208 5.80 10.61 -5.22
C SER A 208 4.57 9.92 -5.81
N VAL A 209 3.48 9.80 -5.06
CA VAL A 209 2.27 9.11 -5.53
C VAL A 209 1.54 9.92 -6.61
N ARG A 210 1.47 11.25 -6.48
CA ARG A 210 0.80 12.13 -7.44
C ARG A 210 1.53 12.23 -8.76
N LEU A 211 2.84 12.44 -8.75
CA LEU A 211 3.65 12.55 -9.97
C LEU A 211 3.76 11.22 -10.70
N ILE A 212 3.90 10.10 -9.98
CA ILE A 212 3.89 8.77 -10.60
C ILE A 212 2.53 8.51 -11.27
N ALA A 213 1.41 8.81 -10.60
CA ALA A 213 0.09 8.68 -11.19
C ALA A 213 -0.05 9.53 -12.45
N GLY A 214 0.33 10.81 -12.40
CA GLY A 214 0.29 11.74 -13.54
C GLY A 214 1.14 11.24 -14.72
N LEU A 215 2.38 10.78 -14.46
CA LEU A 215 3.26 10.23 -15.49
C LEU A 215 2.66 8.96 -16.13
N LEU A 216 2.16 8.03 -15.34
CA LEU A 216 1.54 6.81 -15.85
C LEU A 216 0.28 7.12 -16.68
N LEU A 217 -0.51 8.10 -16.26
CA LEU A 217 -1.69 8.54 -17.01
C LEU A 217 -1.30 9.21 -18.33
N ALA A 218 -0.25 10.03 -18.35
CA ALA A 218 0.28 10.63 -19.58
C ALA A 218 0.69 9.57 -20.61
N LEU A 219 1.28 8.45 -20.15
CA LEU A 219 1.72 7.35 -21.02
C LEU A 219 0.60 6.36 -21.38
N GLY A 220 -0.64 6.62 -20.97
CA GLY A 220 -1.79 5.76 -21.22
C GLY A 220 -1.96 5.30 -22.67
N PRO A 221 -1.92 6.18 -23.69
CA PRO A 221 -2.04 5.79 -25.09
C PRO A 221 -0.99 4.77 -25.53
N LEU A 222 0.26 4.94 -25.08
CA LEU A 222 1.36 4.01 -25.39
C LEU A 222 1.11 2.63 -24.77
N PHE A 223 0.73 2.59 -23.50
CA PHE A 223 0.48 1.31 -22.83
C PHE A 223 -0.78 0.60 -23.34
N ALA A 224 -1.80 1.34 -23.80
CA ALA A 224 -2.97 0.76 -24.45
C ALA A 224 -2.61 -0.04 -25.69
N ILE A 225 -1.62 0.41 -26.48
CA ILE A 225 -1.15 -0.29 -27.69
C ILE A 225 -0.59 -1.68 -27.34
N PHE A 226 0.12 -1.82 -26.21
CA PHE A 226 0.70 -3.11 -25.78
C PHE A 226 -0.35 -4.17 -25.46
N LEU A 227 -1.61 -3.79 -25.27
CA LEU A 227 -2.69 -4.76 -25.09
C LEU A 227 -2.96 -5.55 -26.38
N MET A 228 -2.56 -5.07 -27.58
CA MET A 228 -2.88 -5.72 -28.85
C MET A 228 -2.22 -7.09 -28.98
N PHE A 229 -0.97 -7.24 -28.59
CA PHE A 229 -0.22 -8.49 -28.73
C PHE A 229 -0.12 -9.25 -27.41
N SER A 230 -0.28 -10.58 -27.49
CA SER A 230 -0.13 -11.45 -26.31
C SER A 230 1.24 -11.36 -25.64
N GLY A 231 2.30 -11.15 -26.44
CA GLY A 231 3.67 -11.03 -25.93
C GLY A 231 3.95 -9.73 -25.15
N THR A 232 3.25 -8.63 -25.47
CA THR A 232 3.44 -7.32 -24.80
C THR A 232 2.37 -6.99 -23.77
N ARG A 233 1.34 -7.84 -23.63
CA ARG A 233 0.24 -7.67 -22.68
C ARG A 233 0.73 -7.46 -21.24
N GLY A 234 1.84 -8.11 -20.85
CA GLY A 234 2.45 -7.95 -19.54
C GLY A 234 2.85 -6.49 -19.22
N LEU A 235 3.22 -5.70 -20.23
CA LEU A 235 3.53 -4.27 -20.04
C LEU A 235 2.28 -3.45 -19.70
N PHE A 236 1.15 -3.71 -20.39
CA PHE A 236 -0.13 -3.09 -20.06
C PHE A 236 -0.59 -3.48 -18.65
N GLU A 237 -0.48 -4.76 -18.29
CA GLU A 237 -0.80 -5.23 -16.94
C GLU A 237 0.09 -4.58 -15.88
N GLY A 238 1.39 -4.40 -16.17
CA GLY A 238 2.33 -3.67 -15.32
C GLY A 238 1.93 -2.22 -15.13
N TRP A 239 1.49 -1.55 -16.19
CA TRP A 239 0.99 -0.19 -16.14
C TRP A 239 -0.27 -0.06 -15.28
N VAL A 240 -1.26 -0.94 -15.44
CA VAL A 240 -2.47 -0.96 -14.59
C VAL A 240 -2.11 -1.19 -13.13
N ARG A 241 -1.17 -2.11 -12.84
CA ARG A 241 -0.68 -2.33 -11.47
C ARG A 241 0.01 -1.09 -10.90
N GLY A 242 0.79 -0.40 -11.74
CA GLY A 242 1.44 0.86 -11.36
C GLY A 242 0.43 1.94 -10.99
N LEU A 243 -0.63 2.12 -11.79
CA LEU A 243 -1.72 3.06 -11.49
C LEU A 243 -2.47 2.68 -10.21
N ALA A 244 -2.82 1.40 -10.05
CA ALA A 244 -3.45 0.90 -8.83
C ALA A 244 -2.53 1.10 -7.61
N GLY A 245 -1.23 0.86 -7.77
CA GLY A 245 -0.22 1.11 -6.74
C GLY A 245 -0.13 2.58 -6.35
N ALA A 246 -0.13 3.50 -7.33
CA ALA A 246 -0.11 4.94 -7.07
C ALA A 246 -1.42 5.40 -6.38
N ALA A 247 -2.57 4.90 -6.81
CA ALA A 247 -3.86 5.20 -6.19
C ALA A 247 -3.94 4.70 -4.74
N LEU A 248 -3.53 3.45 -4.49
CA LEU A 248 -3.44 2.90 -3.13
C LEU A 248 -2.39 3.62 -2.29
N GLY A 249 -1.28 4.05 -2.90
CA GLY A 249 -0.26 4.87 -2.27
C GLY A 249 -0.81 6.22 -1.81
N ALA A 250 -1.58 6.90 -2.65
CA ALA A 250 -2.25 8.15 -2.31
C ALA A 250 -3.26 7.96 -1.16
N LEU A 251 -4.06 6.88 -1.22
CA LEU A 251 -4.97 6.50 -0.13
C LEU A 251 -4.21 6.25 1.19
N GLY A 252 -3.16 5.43 1.15
CA GLY A 252 -2.34 5.12 2.32
C GLY A 252 -1.68 6.37 2.91
N THR A 253 -1.13 7.24 2.06
CA THR A 253 -0.55 8.52 2.47
C THR A 253 -1.60 9.40 3.18
N ALA A 254 -2.80 9.54 2.61
CA ALA A 254 -3.86 10.35 3.20
C ALA A 254 -4.30 9.81 4.58
N ILE A 255 -4.41 8.49 4.73
CA ILE A 255 -4.77 7.86 6.01
C ILE A 255 -3.66 8.07 7.04
N VAL A 256 -2.38 7.85 6.69
CA VAL A 256 -1.25 8.03 7.63
C VAL A 256 -1.14 9.48 8.07
N LEU A 257 -1.26 10.44 7.14
CA LEU A 257 -1.25 11.87 7.47
C LEU A 257 -2.46 12.24 8.36
N GLY A 258 -3.62 11.64 8.15
CA GLY A 258 -4.78 11.82 9.04
C GLY A 258 -4.52 11.30 10.45
N VAL A 259 -3.85 10.15 10.59
CA VAL A 259 -3.44 9.61 11.90
C VAL A 259 -2.38 10.49 12.56
N GLU A 260 -1.42 10.99 11.78
CA GLU A 260 -0.40 11.94 12.23
C GLU A 260 -1.05 13.21 12.82
N LEU A 261 -2.00 13.80 12.08
CA LEU A 261 -2.75 14.96 12.56
C LEU A 261 -3.55 14.65 13.83
N ALA A 262 -4.21 13.50 13.91
CA ALA A 262 -4.97 13.10 15.10
C ALA A 262 -4.11 13.03 16.37
N LEU A 263 -2.81 12.80 16.22
CA LEU A 263 -1.86 12.73 17.32
C LEU A 263 -1.17 14.08 17.58
N ILE A 264 -0.71 14.74 16.51
CA ILE A 264 0.10 15.98 16.64
C ILE A 264 -0.77 17.18 17.01
N GLU A 265 -1.93 17.39 16.40
CA GLU A 265 -2.79 18.55 16.67
C GLU A 265 -3.11 18.72 18.17
N PRO A 266 -3.69 17.73 18.88
CA PRO A 266 -4.04 17.92 20.29
C PRO A 266 -2.79 18.05 21.19
N TRP A 267 -1.71 17.35 20.84
CA TRP A 267 -0.45 17.44 21.57
C TRP A 267 0.16 18.83 21.41
N LEU A 268 0.24 19.34 20.18
CA LEU A 268 0.84 20.64 19.88
C LEU A 268 0.00 21.78 20.48
N ALA A 269 -1.34 21.70 20.41
CA ALA A 269 -2.25 22.64 21.06
C ALA A 269 -2.01 22.72 22.59
N ALA A 270 -1.81 21.56 23.24
CA ALA A 270 -1.48 21.51 24.67
C ALA A 270 -0.11 22.14 24.97
N VAL A 271 0.90 21.90 24.13
CA VAL A 271 2.21 22.52 24.25
C VAL A 271 2.14 24.03 24.08
N MET A 272 1.42 24.52 23.05
CA MET A 272 1.23 25.94 22.80
C MET A 272 0.52 26.62 23.96
N GLN A 273 -0.51 25.97 24.54
CA GLN A 273 -1.20 26.48 25.74
C GLN A 273 -0.25 26.63 26.93
N LEU A 274 0.63 25.65 27.19
CA LEU A 274 1.64 25.76 28.25
C LEU A 274 2.62 26.90 27.97
N ARG A 275 3.05 27.08 26.72
CA ARG A 275 3.97 28.14 26.31
C ARG A 275 3.33 29.53 26.47
N HIS A 276 2.07 29.70 26.13
CA HIS A 276 1.34 30.94 26.38
C HIS A 276 1.17 31.28 27.89
N GLN A 277 1.24 30.28 28.75
CA GLN A 277 1.27 30.42 30.21
C GLN A 277 2.69 30.61 30.74
N GLU A 278 3.69 30.82 29.87
CA GLU A 278 5.12 30.94 30.20
C GLU A 278 5.73 29.72 30.91
N ILE A 279 5.05 28.56 30.85
CA ILE A 279 5.58 27.32 31.43
C ILE A 279 6.61 26.71 30.49
N ALA A 280 7.80 26.42 31.02
CA ALA A 280 8.87 25.80 30.24
C ALA A 280 8.56 24.38 29.84
N THR A 281 8.84 24.04 28.57
CA THR A 281 8.59 22.74 27.96
C THR A 281 9.89 22.13 27.36
N PRO A 282 10.84 21.72 28.19
CA PRO A 282 12.20 21.34 27.75
C PRO A 282 12.27 20.04 26.97
N ALA A 283 11.26 19.16 27.07
CA ALA A 283 11.24 17.87 26.38
C ALA A 283 10.71 17.97 24.94
N VAL A 284 9.92 19.01 24.64
CA VAL A 284 9.21 19.20 23.37
C VAL A 284 10.08 19.08 22.12
N PRO A 285 11.32 19.67 22.05
CA PRO A 285 12.13 19.55 20.84
C PRO A 285 12.46 18.10 20.46
N VAL A 286 12.79 17.29 21.46
CA VAL A 286 13.13 15.88 21.25
C VAL A 286 11.88 15.06 20.93
N GLU A 287 10.76 15.32 21.60
CA GLU A 287 9.48 14.67 21.38
C GLU A 287 8.95 14.96 19.97
N LEU A 288 8.96 16.22 19.55
CA LEU A 288 8.53 16.62 18.20
C LEU A 288 9.43 15.99 17.12
N LEU A 289 10.75 16.00 17.33
CA LEU A 289 11.68 15.36 16.41
C LEU A 289 11.41 13.86 16.30
N ALA A 290 11.22 13.18 17.43
CA ALA A 290 10.92 11.75 17.45
C ALA A 290 9.61 11.44 16.70
N LEU A 291 8.55 12.21 16.94
CA LEU A 291 7.28 12.07 16.25
C LEU A 291 7.43 12.26 14.73
N SER A 292 8.08 13.34 14.30
CA SER A 292 8.32 13.63 12.89
C SER A 292 9.11 12.52 12.20
N VAL A 293 10.15 11.98 12.85
CA VAL A 293 10.94 10.85 12.31
C VAL A 293 10.09 9.57 12.21
N ILE A 294 9.32 9.24 13.26
CA ILE A 294 8.47 8.05 13.27
C ILE A 294 7.45 8.10 12.13
N PHE A 295 6.79 9.24 11.93
CA PHE A 295 5.82 9.38 10.85
C PHE A 295 6.47 9.39 9.47
N ALA A 296 7.61 10.04 9.28
CA ALA A 296 8.36 9.97 8.02
C ALA A 296 8.74 8.52 7.67
N VAL A 297 9.24 7.76 8.63
CA VAL A 297 9.55 6.33 8.44
C VAL A 297 8.29 5.51 8.16
N THR A 298 7.18 5.80 8.85
CA THR A 298 5.89 5.13 8.63
C THR A 298 5.35 5.40 7.23
N LEU A 299 5.42 6.64 6.74
CA LEU A 299 5.03 6.99 5.37
C LEU A 299 5.84 6.20 4.34
N ILE A 300 7.17 6.14 4.50
CA ILE A 300 8.03 5.34 3.61
C ILE A 300 7.67 3.85 3.69
N ALA A 301 7.49 3.31 4.89
CA ALA A 301 7.15 1.90 5.09
C ALA A 301 5.80 1.54 4.44
N VAL A 302 4.78 2.39 4.58
CA VAL A 302 3.46 2.21 3.97
C VAL A 302 3.57 2.27 2.44
N LEU A 303 4.29 3.23 1.87
CA LEU A 303 4.50 3.31 0.42
C LEU A 303 5.21 2.08 -0.12
N VAL A 304 6.26 1.59 0.56
CA VAL A 304 6.97 0.36 0.18
C VAL A 304 6.06 -0.87 0.30
N ALA A 305 5.27 -0.97 1.37
CA ALA A 305 4.31 -2.06 1.56
C ALA A 305 3.27 -2.08 0.44
N ILE A 306 2.68 -0.93 0.11
CA ILE A 306 1.70 -0.79 -0.97
C ILE A 306 2.33 -1.12 -2.34
N ALA A 307 3.55 -0.64 -2.61
CA ALA A 307 4.26 -0.98 -3.83
C ALA A 307 4.48 -2.50 -3.97
N ARG A 308 4.82 -3.19 -2.88
CA ARG A 308 4.94 -4.66 -2.88
C ARG A 308 3.61 -5.37 -3.09
N VAL A 309 2.54 -4.88 -2.45
CA VAL A 309 1.19 -5.40 -2.66
C VAL A 309 0.76 -5.22 -4.12
N ALA A 310 0.97 -4.03 -4.69
CA ALA A 310 0.65 -3.74 -6.09
C ALA A 310 1.39 -4.67 -7.07
N GLN A 311 2.67 -4.99 -6.80
CA GLN A 311 3.44 -5.96 -7.60
C GLN A 311 2.92 -7.40 -7.44
N GLY A 312 2.37 -7.74 -6.28
CA GLY A 312 1.78 -9.06 -5.98
C GLY A 312 0.44 -9.31 -6.67
N PHE A 313 -0.25 -8.27 -7.13
CA PHE A 313 -1.48 -8.43 -7.91
C PHE A 313 -1.17 -9.12 -9.25
N ARG A 314 -1.37 -10.43 -9.29
CA ARG A 314 -1.43 -11.17 -10.54
C ARG A 314 -2.88 -11.07 -11.03
N PHE A 315 -3.09 -10.42 -12.17
CA PHE A 315 -4.36 -10.57 -12.85
C PHE A 315 -4.52 -12.07 -13.11
N PRO A 316 -5.59 -12.69 -12.59
CA PRO A 316 -5.82 -14.10 -12.90
C PRO A 316 -5.85 -14.23 -14.42
N ASP A 317 -5.38 -15.36 -14.96
CA ASP A 317 -5.54 -15.75 -16.38
C ASP A 317 -7.02 -15.92 -16.74
N SER A 318 -7.87 -15.21 -16.04
CA SER A 318 -9.33 -15.31 -16.03
C SER A 318 -9.99 -14.94 -17.34
N TRP A 319 -9.29 -14.27 -18.26
CA TRP A 319 -9.82 -14.13 -19.61
C TRP A 319 -9.90 -15.49 -20.33
N THR A 320 -8.97 -16.39 -20.07
CA THR A 320 -9.05 -17.77 -20.53
C THR A 320 -10.06 -18.56 -19.70
N GLN A 321 -10.11 -18.36 -18.38
CA GLN A 321 -11.09 -19.04 -17.51
C GLN A 321 -12.53 -18.54 -17.67
N ILE A 322 -12.74 -17.25 -17.94
CA ILE A 322 -14.07 -16.72 -18.31
C ILE A 322 -14.49 -17.30 -19.65
N ARG A 323 -13.57 -17.39 -20.60
CA ARG A 323 -13.79 -18.10 -21.86
C ARG A 323 -14.20 -19.54 -21.61
N ASP A 324 -13.48 -20.28 -20.79
CA ASP A 324 -13.72 -21.71 -20.52
C ASP A 324 -15.02 -21.93 -19.70
N ARG A 325 -15.38 -21.00 -18.81
CA ARG A 325 -16.67 -21.04 -18.09
C ARG A 325 -17.87 -20.68 -18.99
N MET A 326 -17.72 -19.69 -19.86
CA MET A 326 -18.78 -19.37 -20.85
C MET A 326 -18.93 -20.47 -21.90
N VAL A 327 -17.86 -21.17 -22.25
CA VAL A 327 -17.87 -22.30 -23.18
C VAL A 327 -18.43 -23.58 -22.52
N GLY A 328 -18.06 -23.83 -21.25
CA GLY A 328 -18.57 -24.99 -20.48
C GLY A 328 -20.04 -24.91 -20.11
N GLY A 329 -20.63 -23.70 -20.02
CA GLY A 329 -22.05 -23.51 -19.72
C GLY A 329 -23.01 -23.67 -20.90
N LEU A 330 -22.51 -23.82 -22.13
CA LEU A 330 -23.31 -23.94 -23.37
C LEU A 330 -23.05 -25.24 -24.16
N ALA A 331 -22.38 -26.22 -23.53
CA ALA A 331 -22.30 -27.54 -24.12
C ALA A 331 -23.68 -28.20 -24.02
N PRO A 332 -24.31 -28.62 -25.16
CA PRO A 332 -25.54 -29.39 -25.10
C PRO A 332 -25.25 -30.70 -24.37
N ALA A 333 -26.10 -31.06 -23.41
CA ALA A 333 -26.02 -32.34 -22.73
C ALA A 333 -26.20 -33.47 -23.77
N THR A 334 -25.10 -34.10 -24.19
CA THR A 334 -25.15 -35.32 -24.95
C THR A 334 -25.54 -36.47 -24.02
N PRO A 335 -26.55 -37.29 -24.37
CA PRO A 335 -26.94 -38.41 -23.53
C PRO A 335 -25.81 -39.45 -23.49
N LEU A 336 -25.50 -39.89 -22.30
CA LEU A 336 -24.59 -40.98 -21.97
C LEU A 336 -25.04 -42.27 -22.64
N LEU A 337 -24.25 -42.76 -23.57
CA LEU A 337 -24.18 -44.18 -23.89
C LEU A 337 -22.79 -44.66 -23.48
N ALA A 338 -22.79 -45.44 -22.41
CA ALA A 338 -21.63 -45.97 -21.76
C ALA A 338 -20.92 -47.04 -22.59
N GLY A 339 -19.61 -46.92 -22.75
CA GLY A 339 -18.70 -47.99 -23.11
C GLY A 339 -17.45 -47.87 -22.26
N PRO A 340 -16.92 -48.99 -21.73
CA PRO A 340 -15.80 -48.93 -20.80
C PRO A 340 -14.46 -48.86 -21.55
N HIS A 341 -13.85 -47.73 -21.62
CA HIS A 341 -12.44 -47.61 -21.98
C HIS A 341 -11.66 -47.07 -20.79
N MET A 342 -10.72 -47.89 -20.32
CA MET A 342 -9.68 -47.50 -19.36
C MET A 342 -8.90 -46.29 -19.90
N ALA A 343 -9.06 -45.16 -19.25
CA ALA A 343 -8.22 -43.97 -19.43
C ALA A 343 -7.45 -43.74 -18.15
N GLU A 344 -6.15 -43.76 -18.25
CA GLU A 344 -5.18 -43.42 -17.25
C GLU A 344 -5.42 -41.99 -16.72
N PRO A 345 -5.42 -41.71 -15.42
CA PRO A 345 -5.71 -40.38 -14.89
C PRO A 345 -4.44 -39.52 -14.94
N LEU A 346 -4.39 -38.56 -15.84
CA LEU A 346 -3.53 -37.38 -15.70
C LEU A 346 -4.07 -36.53 -14.52
N ILE A 347 -3.41 -36.67 -13.40
CA ILE A 347 -3.76 -36.02 -12.14
C ILE A 347 -3.51 -34.51 -12.26
N ASP A 348 -4.58 -33.74 -12.39
CA ASP A 348 -4.56 -32.27 -12.26
C ASP A 348 -4.48 -31.92 -10.75
N ASP A 349 -3.25 -31.76 -10.27
CA ASP A 349 -2.88 -31.64 -8.85
C ASP A 349 -3.46 -30.37 -8.16
N ARG A 350 -4.01 -29.43 -8.93
CA ARG A 350 -4.63 -28.21 -8.38
C ARG A 350 -6.11 -28.34 -8.07
N ARG A 351 -6.82 -29.18 -8.82
CA ARG A 351 -8.24 -29.41 -8.60
C ARG A 351 -8.49 -30.31 -7.40
N SER A 352 -7.58 -31.23 -7.12
CA SER A 352 -7.64 -32.11 -5.95
C SER A 352 -7.45 -31.36 -4.62
N ARG A 353 -6.65 -30.30 -4.59
CA ARG A 353 -6.43 -29.48 -3.37
C ARG A 353 -7.66 -28.65 -2.98
N ALA A 354 -8.33 -28.04 -3.94
CA ALA A 354 -9.53 -27.24 -3.66
C ALA A 354 -10.70 -28.11 -3.18
N ILE A 355 -10.86 -29.30 -3.77
CA ILE A 355 -11.87 -30.28 -3.36
C ILE A 355 -11.55 -30.83 -1.96
N ALA A 356 -10.28 -31.13 -1.68
CA ALA A 356 -9.87 -31.61 -0.37
C ALA A 356 -10.06 -30.57 0.76
N ILE A 357 -9.89 -29.26 0.44
CA ILE A 357 -10.17 -28.18 1.39
C ILE A 357 -11.68 -28.01 1.60
N ALA A 358 -12.48 -28.09 0.54
CA ALA A 358 -13.94 -27.99 0.62
C ALA A 358 -14.54 -29.16 1.43
N ASP A 359 -14.03 -30.38 1.23
CA ASP A 359 -14.44 -31.56 1.99
C ASP A 359 -14.04 -31.50 3.47
N ALA A 360 -12.86 -30.94 3.77
CA ALA A 360 -12.40 -30.74 5.15
C ALA A 360 -13.25 -29.70 5.90
N VAL A 361 -13.67 -28.62 5.23
CA VAL A 361 -14.56 -27.61 5.80
C VAL A 361 -15.97 -28.17 6.00
N ALA A 362 -16.49 -28.94 5.05
CA ALA A 362 -17.80 -29.59 5.16
C ALA A 362 -17.82 -30.68 6.26
N ALA A 363 -16.69 -31.36 6.52
CA ALA A 363 -16.56 -32.32 7.59
C ALA A 363 -16.52 -31.68 8.98
N THR A 364 -15.87 -30.50 9.10
CA THR A 364 -15.89 -29.73 10.35
C THR A 364 -17.27 -29.16 10.65
N GLN A 365 -17.97 -28.63 9.67
CA GLN A 365 -19.33 -28.13 9.84
C GLN A 365 -20.31 -29.24 10.25
N ARG A 366 -20.18 -30.46 9.71
CA ARG A 366 -20.99 -31.61 10.14
C ARG A 366 -20.69 -32.06 11.56
N ARG A 367 -19.45 -31.95 12.04
CA ARG A 367 -19.10 -32.24 13.45
C ARG A 367 -19.67 -31.22 14.43
N GLU A 368 -19.69 -29.95 14.05
CA GLU A 368 -20.29 -28.90 14.86
C GLU A 368 -21.82 -29.00 14.93
N SER A 369 -22.47 -29.40 13.83
CA SER A 369 -23.93 -29.61 13.81
C SER A 369 -24.39 -30.87 14.54
N HIS A 370 -23.53 -31.87 14.75
CA HIS A 370 -23.85 -33.09 15.54
C HIS A 370 -23.46 -33.01 17.02
N GLY A 371 -22.75 -31.94 17.44
CA GLY A 371 -22.36 -31.71 18.82
C GLY A 371 -23.44 -31.14 19.77
N ALA A 372 -24.65 -30.86 19.26
CA ALA A 372 -25.72 -30.17 20.02
C ALA A 372 -26.96 -31.02 20.30
N GLN A 373 -26.82 -32.35 20.47
CA GLN A 373 -27.93 -33.17 20.94
C GLN A 373 -27.56 -33.86 22.28
N PRO A 374 -28.33 -33.62 23.38
CA PRO A 374 -28.13 -34.36 24.62
C PRO A 374 -28.63 -35.80 24.48
N ALA A 375 -27.78 -36.77 24.81
CA ALA A 375 -28.10 -38.19 24.80
C ALA A 375 -29.04 -38.56 25.96
N PRO A 376 -30.11 -39.38 25.72
CA PRO A 376 -30.82 -40.02 26.79
C PRO A 376 -30.05 -41.28 27.27
N ALA A 377 -29.92 -41.42 28.58
CA ALA A 377 -29.37 -42.58 29.21
C ALA A 377 -30.23 -43.81 29.01
N SER A 378 -29.64 -44.91 28.50
CA SER A 378 -30.22 -46.25 28.62
C SER A 378 -29.14 -47.27 28.97
N LEU A 379 -29.32 -47.87 30.14
CA LEU A 379 -28.68 -49.08 30.67
C LEU A 379 -29.02 -50.30 29.83
N GLY A 380 -28.04 -51.14 29.45
CA GLY A 380 -28.31 -52.41 28.77
C GLY A 380 -27.06 -53.23 28.45
N ARG A 381 -26.57 -53.94 29.43
CA ARG A 381 -26.09 -55.36 29.44
C ARG A 381 -25.21 -55.89 28.31
N ALA A 382 -24.04 -56.31 28.66
CA ALA A 382 -23.01 -57.03 27.93
C ALA A 382 -23.51 -58.38 27.33
N VAL A 383 -23.08 -58.69 26.10
CA VAL A 383 -22.87 -60.06 25.60
C VAL A 383 -21.52 -60.12 24.89
N ILE A 384 -20.70 -61.02 25.35
CA ILE A 384 -19.34 -61.31 24.88
C ILE A 384 -19.46 -62.29 23.69
N SER A 385 -18.75 -62.08 22.59
CA SER A 385 -18.14 -63.13 21.77
C SER A 385 -17.01 -62.59 20.90
N PRO A 386 -15.91 -63.35 20.73
CA PRO A 386 -14.65 -62.87 20.21
C PRO A 386 -14.46 -63.21 18.74
N THR A 387 -13.78 -62.39 17.99
CA THR A 387 -12.75 -62.79 17.03
C THR A 387 -12.33 -61.64 16.10
N ASN A 388 -11.05 -61.58 15.88
CA ASN A 388 -10.26 -60.86 14.86
C ASN A 388 -9.88 -59.41 15.14
N THR A 389 -8.79 -59.30 15.81
CA THR A 389 -7.85 -58.23 15.90
C THR A 389 -7.32 -57.83 14.54
N ARG A 390 -7.66 -56.61 14.14
CA ARG A 390 -6.81 -55.85 13.24
C ARG A 390 -6.72 -54.45 13.85
N GLU A 391 -5.63 -54.22 14.57
CA GLU A 391 -5.29 -52.93 15.13
C GLU A 391 -5.14 -51.91 14.00
N ILE A 392 -6.16 -51.06 13.83
CA ILE A 392 -6.02 -49.79 13.16
C ILE A 392 -5.49 -48.83 14.21
N ALA A 393 -4.19 -48.57 14.19
CA ALA A 393 -3.57 -47.55 15.02
C ALA A 393 -4.24 -46.20 14.73
N VAL A 394 -5.06 -45.75 15.67
CA VAL A 394 -5.63 -44.40 15.66
C VAL A 394 -4.47 -43.44 15.84
N ALA A 395 -4.07 -42.78 14.78
CA ALA A 395 -3.06 -41.73 14.82
C ALA A 395 -3.54 -40.64 15.77
N ALA A 396 -2.83 -40.46 16.87
CA ALA A 396 -3.08 -39.40 17.84
C ALA A 396 -3.10 -38.05 17.15
N ALA A 397 -4.10 -37.24 17.43
CA ALA A 397 -4.26 -35.90 16.90
C ALA A 397 -3.04 -35.04 17.28
N VAL A 398 -2.28 -34.61 16.27
CA VAL A 398 -1.11 -33.73 16.47
C VAL A 398 -1.60 -32.31 16.75
N PRO A 399 -1.18 -31.65 17.85
CA PRO A 399 -1.61 -30.28 18.16
C PRO A 399 -1.23 -29.32 17.06
N LEU A 400 -2.13 -28.40 16.74
CA LEU A 400 -1.93 -27.31 15.78
C LEU A 400 -0.68 -26.49 16.19
N GLY A 401 0.36 -26.53 15.35
CA GLY A 401 1.63 -25.82 15.55
C GLY A 401 2.89 -26.69 15.39
N GLN A 402 2.79 -28.02 15.55
CA GLN A 402 3.96 -28.90 15.40
C GLN A 402 4.17 -29.45 13.98
N SER A 403 3.19 -29.34 13.09
CA SER A 403 3.29 -29.79 11.70
C SER A 403 4.32 -29.02 10.87
N PHE A 404 4.58 -27.76 11.19
CA PHE A 404 5.59 -26.94 10.52
C PHE A 404 7.03 -27.36 10.82
N ARG A 405 7.33 -27.77 12.04
CA ARG A 405 8.68 -28.21 12.43
C ARG A 405 9.08 -29.55 11.82
N ARG A 406 8.14 -30.46 11.56
CA ARG A 406 8.44 -31.74 10.90
C ARG A 406 8.71 -31.58 9.39
N ARG A 407 8.03 -30.66 8.71
CA ARG A 407 8.27 -30.40 7.29
C ARG A 407 9.61 -29.73 7.00
N THR A 408 10.06 -28.83 7.88
CA THR A 408 11.37 -28.18 7.74
C THR A 408 12.53 -29.10 8.03
N ARG A 409 12.41 -30.01 9.03
CA ARG A 409 13.47 -31.00 9.31
C ARG A 409 13.64 -32.04 8.20
N GLY A 410 12.57 -32.52 7.57
CA GLY A 410 12.65 -33.43 6.45
C GLY A 410 13.27 -32.80 5.18
N ARG A 411 13.05 -31.49 4.96
CA ARG A 411 13.64 -30.76 3.82
C ARG A 411 15.12 -30.44 4.00
N VAL A 412 15.55 -30.14 5.22
CA VAL A 412 16.96 -29.83 5.51
C VAL A 412 17.80 -31.11 5.48
N SER A 413 17.29 -32.25 5.96
CA SER A 413 18.02 -33.53 5.91
C SER A 413 18.19 -34.09 4.49
N ALA A 414 17.19 -33.90 3.60
CA ALA A 414 17.29 -34.34 2.21
C ALA A 414 18.26 -33.48 1.37
N GLY A 415 18.49 -32.22 1.73
CA GLY A 415 19.49 -31.37 1.09
C GLY A 415 20.90 -31.57 1.62
N ALA A 416 21.07 -31.97 2.87
CA ALA A 416 22.38 -32.24 3.48
C ALA A 416 22.98 -33.56 2.97
N THR A 417 22.18 -34.61 2.84
CA THR A 417 22.62 -35.92 2.32
C THR A 417 23.07 -35.88 0.86
N ARG A 418 22.61 -34.92 0.05
CA ARG A 418 23.09 -34.74 -1.32
C ARG A 418 24.45 -34.02 -1.45
N ARG A 419 24.88 -33.29 -0.44
CA ARG A 419 26.18 -32.59 -0.46
C ARG A 419 27.34 -33.50 -0.02
N ASP A 420 27.08 -34.51 0.80
CA ASP A 420 28.12 -35.42 1.30
C ASP A 420 28.39 -36.60 0.34
N SER A 421 27.54 -36.86 -0.66
CA SER A 421 27.75 -37.89 -1.65
C SER A 421 28.60 -37.44 -2.88
N ASN A 422 29.00 -36.16 -2.90
CA ASN A 422 29.84 -35.58 -4.00
C ASN A 422 31.20 -35.03 -3.49
N ARG A 423 31.71 -35.58 -2.39
CA ARG A 423 33.13 -35.39 -2.00
C ARG A 423 33.87 -36.70 -1.98
#